data_230c2be79aab3acb479e9c943cf0abcd
#
_entry.id   230c2be79aab3acb479e9c943cf0abcd
#
_cell.length_a   1.000
_cell.length_b   1.000
_cell.length_c   1.000
_cell.angle_alpha   90.00
_cell.angle_beta   90.00
_cell.angle_gamma   90.00
#
_symmetry.space_group_name_H-M   'P 1'
#
loop_
_entity.id
_entity.type
_entity.pdbx_description
1 polymer ?
#
loop_
_entity_poly.entity_id
_entity_poly.type
_entity_poly.pdbx_seq_one_letter_code
_entity_poly.pdbx_strand_id
1 'polypeptide(L)'
;NNKAECMQSVLINTNLLIACKENRVNKYFFSSSACAYNKNKQQEVFIEGLKEEDAYPADPEDGYGWEKLFSERMCKHFMEDYGISIRVARYHNIYGPYGTFDGGREKAPAALCRKIINAKKNNENKIEVWGDGMQTRTFLYVDDCIEGTLRLFESDYSEPVNIGSDEQ
;
A
#
# COMPACT_ATOMS: atom_id res chain seq x y z
N ASN A 1 6.47 -15.17 -7.17
CA ASN A 1 6.69 -13.75 -7.44
C ASN A 1 8.12 -13.53 -7.93
N ASN A 2 8.26 -13.03 -9.14
CA ASN A 2 9.57 -12.65 -9.67
C ASN A 2 9.95 -11.29 -9.03
N LYS A 3 10.84 -11.33 -8.05
CA LYS A 3 11.26 -10.13 -7.31
C LYS A 3 11.91 -9.07 -8.23
N ALA A 4 12.59 -9.52 -9.30
CA ALA A 4 13.19 -8.62 -10.28
C ALA A 4 12.15 -7.86 -11.11
N GLU A 5 10.98 -8.45 -11.38
CA GLU A 5 9.88 -7.77 -12.10
C GLU A 5 9.28 -6.64 -11.27
N CYS A 6 9.20 -6.78 -9.95
CA CYS A 6 8.75 -5.67 -9.09
C CYS A 6 9.66 -4.44 -9.24
N MET A 7 10.96 -4.64 -9.42
CA MET A 7 11.92 -3.55 -9.61
C MET A 7 11.76 -2.84 -10.96
N GLN A 8 11.11 -3.44 -11.95
CA GLN A 8 10.79 -2.76 -13.23
C GLN A 8 9.80 -1.60 -13.04
N SER A 9 9.01 -1.61 -11.98
CA SER A 9 8.14 -0.48 -11.62
C SER A 9 8.92 0.81 -11.38
N VAL A 10 10.19 0.72 -10.97
CA VAL A 10 11.09 1.88 -10.87
C VAL A 10 11.22 2.60 -12.22
N LEU A 11 11.35 1.86 -13.31
CA LEU A 11 11.44 2.43 -14.66
C LEU A 11 10.14 3.13 -15.06
N ILE A 12 8.98 2.53 -14.73
CA ILE A 12 7.67 3.12 -14.99
C ILE A 12 7.55 4.44 -14.24
N ASN A 13 7.83 4.44 -12.94
CA ASN A 13 7.72 5.63 -12.09
C ASN A 13 8.71 6.72 -12.54
N THR A 14 9.94 6.35 -12.88
CA THR A 14 10.96 7.29 -13.40
C THR A 14 10.48 7.93 -14.70
N ASN A 15 10.01 7.14 -15.66
CA ASN A 15 9.53 7.64 -16.95
C ASN A 15 8.30 8.54 -16.79
N LEU A 16 7.38 8.21 -15.88
CA LEU A 16 6.23 9.07 -15.58
C LEU A 16 6.65 10.42 -14.99
N LEU A 17 7.59 10.44 -14.06
CA LEU A 17 8.11 11.69 -13.48
C LEU A 17 8.82 12.55 -14.53
N ILE A 18 9.63 11.93 -15.39
CA ILE A 18 10.28 12.62 -16.54
C ILE A 18 9.21 13.21 -17.46
N ALA A 19 8.21 12.41 -17.84
CA ALA A 19 7.12 12.89 -18.70
C ALA A 19 6.32 14.02 -18.04
N CYS A 20 6.07 13.96 -16.73
CA CYS A 20 5.43 15.06 -16.00
C CYS A 20 6.24 16.35 -16.10
N LYS A 21 7.55 16.28 -15.90
CA LYS A 21 8.45 17.43 -16.06
C LYS A 21 8.40 17.99 -17.49
N GLU A 22 8.57 17.14 -18.50
CA GLU A 22 8.63 17.54 -19.91
C GLU A 22 7.33 18.17 -20.40
N ASN A 23 6.18 17.66 -19.92
CA ASN A 23 4.85 18.15 -20.28
C ASN A 23 4.30 19.21 -19.30
N ARG A 24 5.12 19.71 -18.36
CA ARG A 24 4.74 20.73 -17.37
C ARG A 24 3.48 20.36 -16.58
N VAL A 25 3.39 19.09 -16.17
CA VAL A 25 2.30 18.63 -15.31
C VAL A 25 2.45 19.28 -13.94
N ASN A 26 1.41 19.95 -13.49
CA ASN A 26 1.45 20.73 -12.23
C ASN A 26 1.31 19.85 -10.99
N LYS A 27 0.57 18.74 -11.08
CA LYS A 27 0.28 17.88 -9.92
C LYS A 27 0.37 16.40 -10.31
N TYR A 28 1.05 15.61 -9.47
CA TYR A 28 1.23 14.17 -9.65
C TYR A 28 0.87 13.45 -8.35
N PHE A 29 0.26 12.28 -8.45
CA PHE A 29 -0.07 11.44 -7.30
C PHE A 29 0.68 10.11 -7.40
N PHE A 30 1.36 9.74 -6.33
CA PHE A 30 2.08 8.47 -6.24
C PHE A 30 1.44 7.53 -5.23
N SER A 31 1.03 6.36 -5.70
CA SER A 31 0.52 5.26 -4.86
C SER A 31 1.69 4.47 -4.28
N SER A 32 2.06 4.76 -3.06
CA SER A 32 3.00 3.98 -2.27
C SER A 32 2.28 2.89 -1.46
N SER A 33 2.95 2.25 -0.54
CA SER A 33 2.44 1.10 0.21
C SER A 33 3.03 1.06 1.62
N ALA A 34 2.30 0.47 2.56
CA ALA A 34 2.83 0.11 3.87
C ALA A 34 4.04 -0.85 3.79
N CYS A 35 4.26 -1.53 2.66
CA CYS A 35 5.46 -2.32 2.43
C CYS A 35 6.76 -1.49 2.37
N ALA A 36 6.67 -0.16 2.24
CA ALA A 36 7.81 0.75 2.32
C ALA A 36 8.39 0.89 3.74
N TYR A 37 7.66 0.46 4.75
CA TYR A 37 8.12 0.52 6.15
C TYR A 37 9.21 -0.49 6.46
N ASN A 38 10.00 -0.18 7.50
CA ASN A 38 10.99 -1.08 8.03
C ASN A 38 10.34 -2.38 8.51
N LYS A 39 10.84 -3.54 8.03
CA LYS A 39 10.27 -4.87 8.34
C LYS A 39 10.23 -5.18 9.84
N ASN A 40 11.23 -4.72 10.61
CA ASN A 40 11.30 -4.98 12.04
C ASN A 40 10.15 -4.28 12.79
N LYS A 41 9.73 -3.11 12.32
CA LYS A 41 8.57 -2.39 12.86
C LYS A 41 7.24 -3.11 12.58
N GLN A 42 7.16 -3.91 11.52
CA GLN A 42 5.96 -4.65 11.14
C GLN A 42 5.82 -6.02 11.82
N GLN A 43 6.87 -6.50 12.51
CA GLN A 43 6.89 -7.81 13.15
C GLN A 43 6.51 -7.76 14.64
N GLU A 44 6.42 -6.60 15.23
CA GLU A 44 6.00 -6.44 16.62
C GLU A 44 4.52 -6.78 16.78
N VAL A 45 4.17 -7.58 17.80
CA VAL A 45 2.80 -8.05 18.06
C VAL A 45 1.88 -6.91 18.53
N PHE A 46 2.47 -5.91 19.21
CA PHE A 46 1.75 -4.72 19.69
C PHE A 46 2.42 -3.47 19.10
N ILE A 47 1.85 -2.95 18.03
CA ILE A 47 2.31 -1.70 17.41
C ILE A 47 1.24 -0.63 17.67
N GLU A 48 1.64 0.53 18.18
CA GLU A 48 0.75 1.71 18.31
C GLU A 48 0.37 2.34 16.95
N GLY A 49 0.41 1.59 15.88
CA GLY A 49 0.28 2.10 14.52
C GLY A 49 1.61 2.63 13.97
N LEU A 50 1.85 2.39 12.69
CA LEU A 50 3.04 2.88 11.99
C LEU A 50 2.88 4.37 11.70
N LYS A 51 3.85 5.17 12.14
CA LYS A 51 3.97 6.59 11.80
C LYS A 51 4.80 6.76 10.53
N GLU A 52 4.60 7.84 9.80
CA GLU A 52 5.26 8.06 8.52
C GLU A 52 6.80 8.05 8.63
N GLU A 53 7.36 8.52 9.74
CA GLU A 53 8.80 8.46 10.03
C GLU A 53 9.35 7.04 10.23
N ASP A 54 8.51 6.06 10.58
CA ASP A 54 8.93 4.66 10.81
C ASP A 54 9.42 3.93 9.54
N ALA A 55 9.30 4.57 8.38
CA ALA A 55 9.96 4.09 7.16
C ALA A 55 11.48 4.18 7.24
N TYR A 56 12.01 4.93 8.20
CA TYR A 56 13.45 5.10 8.40
C TYR A 56 13.88 4.71 9.83
N PRO A 57 15.08 4.11 10.00
CA PRO A 57 16.03 3.73 8.92
C PRO A 57 15.44 2.71 7.96
N ALA A 58 15.73 2.86 6.65
CA ALA A 58 15.13 2.08 5.60
C ALA A 58 15.57 0.60 5.66
N ASP A 59 14.62 -0.31 5.81
CA ASP A 59 14.82 -1.76 5.72
C ASP A 59 13.50 -2.47 5.33
N PRO A 60 12.91 -2.15 4.17
CA PRO A 60 11.73 -2.87 3.65
C PRO A 60 12.02 -4.37 3.48
N GLU A 61 10.99 -5.20 3.66
CA GLU A 61 11.14 -6.65 3.65
C GLU A 61 11.51 -7.22 2.28
N ASP A 62 10.98 -6.66 1.20
CA ASP A 62 11.12 -7.19 -0.14
C ASP A 62 11.37 -6.13 -1.22
N GLY A 63 11.63 -6.60 -2.45
CA GLY A 63 11.88 -5.71 -3.60
C GLY A 63 10.75 -4.74 -3.91
N TYR A 64 9.50 -5.11 -3.61
CA TYR A 64 8.35 -4.22 -3.78
C TYR A 64 8.39 -3.04 -2.80
N GLY A 65 8.67 -3.32 -1.52
CA GLY A 65 8.81 -2.28 -0.50
C GLY A 65 9.97 -1.32 -0.82
N TRP A 66 11.11 -1.85 -1.26
CA TRP A 66 12.25 -1.05 -1.70
C TRP A 66 11.93 -0.19 -2.93
N GLU A 67 11.22 -0.74 -3.92
CA GLU A 67 10.77 0.02 -5.09
C GLU A 67 9.88 1.19 -4.68
N LYS A 68 8.89 0.95 -3.81
CA LYS A 68 7.99 1.98 -3.32
C LYS A 68 8.74 3.09 -2.58
N LEU A 69 9.58 2.74 -1.62
CA LEU A 69 10.35 3.72 -0.85
C LEU A 69 11.33 4.54 -1.71
N PHE A 70 11.99 3.89 -2.67
CA PHE A 70 12.85 4.57 -3.62
C PHE A 70 12.06 5.55 -4.50
N SER A 71 10.88 5.15 -4.98
CA SER A 71 10.02 6.01 -5.80
C SER A 71 9.48 7.21 -5.01
N GLU A 72 9.22 7.07 -3.71
CA GLU A 72 8.90 8.21 -2.83
C GLU A 72 10.06 9.21 -2.81
N ARG A 73 11.30 8.73 -2.71
CA ARG A 73 12.50 9.60 -2.74
C ARG A 73 12.65 10.31 -4.08
N MET A 74 12.41 9.61 -5.20
CA MET A 74 12.39 10.24 -6.52
C MET A 74 11.32 11.32 -6.61
N CYS A 75 10.10 11.05 -6.13
CA CYS A 75 9.02 12.03 -6.08
C CYS A 75 9.47 13.31 -5.33
N LYS A 76 10.09 13.14 -4.16
CA LYS A 76 10.60 14.26 -3.37
C LYS A 76 11.63 15.10 -4.15
N HIS A 77 12.59 14.46 -4.81
CA HIS A 77 13.60 15.19 -5.60
C HIS A 77 13.00 15.90 -6.82
N PHE A 78 12.01 15.29 -7.49
CA PHE A 78 11.29 15.97 -8.57
C PHE A 78 10.47 17.17 -8.09
N MET A 79 9.93 17.13 -6.87
CA MET A 79 9.32 18.31 -6.25
C MET A 79 10.35 19.41 -6.01
N GLU A 80 11.48 19.05 -5.39
CA GLU A 80 12.54 19.99 -5.00
C GLU A 80 13.19 20.66 -6.23
N ASP A 81 13.48 19.87 -7.28
CA ASP A 81 14.22 20.34 -8.43
C ASP A 81 13.35 21.01 -9.50
N TYR A 82 12.10 20.57 -9.65
CA TYR A 82 11.25 20.99 -10.78
C TYR A 82 9.92 21.63 -10.35
N GLY A 83 9.62 21.71 -9.06
CA GLY A 83 8.43 22.36 -8.55
C GLY A 83 7.11 21.62 -8.87
N ILE A 84 7.16 20.34 -9.22
CA ILE A 84 5.97 19.52 -9.45
C ILE A 84 5.29 19.28 -8.10
N SER A 85 4.01 19.62 -7.96
CA SER A 85 3.25 19.34 -6.74
C SER A 85 2.93 17.84 -6.66
N ILE A 86 3.65 17.08 -5.82
CA ILE A 86 3.46 15.63 -5.71
C ILE A 86 2.79 15.27 -4.39
N ARG A 87 1.85 14.32 -4.42
CA ARG A 87 1.22 13.72 -3.24
C ARG A 87 1.57 12.25 -3.20
N VAL A 88 1.90 11.75 -2.03
CA VAL A 88 2.30 10.36 -1.82
C VAL A 88 1.40 9.73 -0.76
N ALA A 89 0.68 8.67 -1.14
CA ALA A 89 -0.12 7.87 -0.21
C ALA A 89 0.54 6.52 0.04
N ARG A 90 0.77 6.16 1.30
CA ARG A 90 1.12 4.81 1.72
C ARG A 90 -0.17 4.05 2.06
N TYR A 91 -0.64 3.25 1.12
CA TYR A 91 -1.83 2.45 1.32
C TYR A 91 -1.54 1.25 2.22
N HIS A 92 -2.37 1.08 3.24
CA HIS A 92 -2.42 -0.10 4.07
C HIS A 92 -3.35 -1.17 3.47
N ASN A 93 -3.97 -2.03 4.27
CA ASN A 93 -4.83 -3.06 3.74
C ASN A 93 -6.20 -2.46 3.38
N ILE A 94 -6.49 -2.37 2.11
CA ILE A 94 -7.77 -1.91 1.59
C ILE A 94 -8.62 -3.12 1.19
N TYR A 95 -9.92 -3.07 1.51
CA TYR A 95 -10.89 -4.08 1.11
C TYR A 95 -12.17 -3.43 0.59
N GLY A 96 -12.95 -4.18 -0.17
CA GLY A 96 -14.23 -3.71 -0.70
C GLY A 96 -14.71 -4.48 -1.92
N PRO A 97 -15.87 -4.07 -2.48
CA PRO A 97 -16.39 -4.64 -3.71
C PRO A 97 -15.39 -4.59 -4.86
N TYR A 98 -15.51 -5.54 -5.78
CA TYR A 98 -14.68 -5.67 -6.98
C TYR A 98 -13.20 -6.02 -6.71
N GLY A 99 -12.80 -6.22 -5.46
CA GLY A 99 -11.47 -6.72 -5.12
C GLY A 99 -11.29 -8.18 -5.56
N THR A 100 -10.06 -8.59 -5.79
CA THR A 100 -9.72 -9.99 -6.08
C THR A 100 -10.10 -10.87 -4.88
N PHE A 101 -10.87 -11.93 -5.10
CA PHE A 101 -11.33 -12.86 -4.07
C PHE A 101 -10.85 -14.30 -4.27
N ASP A 102 -10.17 -14.58 -5.37
CA ASP A 102 -9.62 -15.89 -5.75
C ASP A 102 -8.30 -15.74 -6.52
N GLY A 103 -7.57 -16.88 -6.69
CA GLY A 103 -6.33 -16.92 -7.48
C GLY A 103 -5.03 -16.63 -6.70
N GLY A 104 -5.07 -16.60 -5.36
CA GLY A 104 -3.90 -16.50 -4.49
C GLY A 104 -3.32 -15.09 -4.32
N ARG A 105 -4.04 -14.06 -4.76
CA ARG A 105 -3.68 -12.64 -4.58
C ARG A 105 -4.69 -11.89 -3.71
N GLU A 106 -5.73 -12.57 -3.29
CA GLU A 106 -6.77 -12.02 -2.43
C GLU A 106 -6.26 -11.68 -1.04
N LYS A 107 -6.78 -10.60 -0.47
CA LYS A 107 -6.54 -10.23 0.92
C LYS A 107 -7.36 -11.12 1.87
N ALA A 108 -6.95 -11.21 3.12
CA ALA A 108 -7.57 -12.10 4.12
C ALA A 108 -9.10 -12.00 4.22
N PRO A 109 -9.74 -10.81 4.25
CA PRO A 109 -11.21 -10.74 4.31
C PRO A 109 -11.88 -11.42 3.11
N ALA A 110 -11.40 -11.18 1.90
CA ALA A 110 -11.95 -11.78 0.69
C ALA A 110 -11.73 -13.30 0.66
N ALA A 111 -10.53 -13.76 1.05
CA ALA A 111 -10.21 -15.19 1.15
C ALA A 111 -11.09 -15.91 2.17
N LEU A 112 -11.30 -15.33 3.35
CA LEU A 112 -12.15 -15.91 4.39
C LEU A 112 -13.63 -15.96 3.95
N CYS A 113 -14.16 -14.88 3.38
CA CYS A 113 -15.51 -14.86 2.81
C CYS A 113 -15.68 -15.96 1.77
N ARG A 114 -14.74 -16.13 0.84
CA ARG A 114 -14.79 -17.19 -0.17
C ARG A 114 -14.77 -18.58 0.46
N LYS A 115 -13.85 -18.82 1.41
CA LYS A 115 -13.73 -20.11 2.10
C LYS A 115 -15.01 -20.47 2.85
N ILE A 116 -15.61 -19.52 3.59
CA ILE A 116 -16.85 -19.73 4.33
C ILE A 116 -18.02 -20.02 3.39
N ILE A 117 -18.17 -19.25 2.31
CA ILE A 117 -19.24 -19.47 1.33
C ILE A 117 -19.11 -20.85 0.67
N ASN A 118 -17.90 -21.26 0.30
CA ASN A 118 -17.66 -22.56 -0.31
C ASN A 118 -17.93 -23.71 0.68
N ALA A 119 -17.47 -23.60 1.91
CA ALA A 119 -17.76 -24.60 2.96
C ALA A 119 -19.27 -24.76 3.17
N LYS A 120 -20.02 -23.62 3.25
CA LYS A 120 -21.48 -23.64 3.35
C LYS A 120 -22.15 -24.33 2.15
N LYS A 121 -21.69 -24.07 0.93
CA LYS A 121 -22.23 -24.72 -0.29
C LYS A 121 -21.97 -26.22 -0.33
N ASN A 122 -20.83 -26.65 0.22
CA ASN A 122 -20.42 -28.06 0.25
C ASN A 122 -20.94 -28.83 1.49
N ASN A 123 -21.72 -28.17 2.37
CA ASN A 123 -22.14 -28.71 3.68
C ASN A 123 -20.94 -29.09 4.59
N GLU A 124 -19.84 -28.37 4.45
CA GLU A 124 -18.68 -28.48 5.32
C GLU A 124 -18.84 -27.54 6.52
N ASN A 125 -18.43 -27.96 7.71
CA ASN A 125 -18.53 -27.19 8.95
C ASN A 125 -17.18 -26.62 9.41
N LYS A 126 -16.14 -26.71 8.56
CA LYS A 126 -14.79 -26.23 8.86
C LYS A 126 -14.19 -25.52 7.65
N ILE A 127 -13.35 -24.54 7.91
CA ILE A 127 -12.49 -23.91 6.92
C ILE A 127 -11.03 -23.98 7.42
N GLU A 128 -10.07 -23.98 6.49
CA GLU A 128 -8.67 -23.85 6.81
C GLU A 128 -8.27 -22.37 6.90
N VAL A 129 -7.66 -21.99 8.03
CA VAL A 129 -7.04 -20.68 8.24
C VAL A 129 -5.55 -20.90 8.42
N TRP A 130 -4.74 -20.13 7.69
CA TRP A 130 -3.29 -20.23 7.79
C TRP A 130 -2.76 -19.51 9.03
N GLY A 131 -1.76 -20.15 9.68
CA GLY A 131 -1.18 -19.66 10.92
C GLY A 131 -1.94 -20.17 12.15
N ASP A 132 -1.70 -19.54 13.26
CA ASP A 132 -2.30 -19.86 14.57
C ASP A 132 -3.60 -19.09 14.85
N GLY A 133 -4.00 -18.20 13.96
CA GLY A 133 -5.20 -17.36 14.09
C GLY A 133 -5.05 -16.16 15.01
N MET A 134 -3.85 -15.91 15.52
CA MET A 134 -3.57 -14.78 16.42
C MET A 134 -3.11 -13.51 15.70
N GLN A 135 -2.94 -13.59 14.37
CA GLN A 135 -2.50 -12.45 13.58
C GLN A 135 -3.59 -11.39 13.53
N THR A 136 -3.24 -10.16 13.92
CA THR A 136 -4.09 -8.99 13.79
C THR A 136 -3.68 -8.16 12.59
N ARG A 137 -4.63 -7.53 11.94
CA ARG A 137 -4.42 -6.59 10.83
C ARG A 137 -5.54 -5.56 10.84
N THR A 138 -5.20 -4.35 10.46
CA THR A 138 -6.19 -3.30 10.22
C THR A 138 -6.64 -3.34 8.75
N PHE A 139 -7.88 -2.97 8.50
CA PHE A 139 -8.44 -2.93 7.15
C PHE A 139 -9.27 -1.66 6.98
N LEU A 140 -9.02 -0.93 5.89
CA LEU A 140 -9.79 0.25 5.51
C LEU A 140 -10.76 -0.09 4.37
N TYR A 141 -12.01 0.34 4.49
CA TYR A 141 -12.99 0.17 3.42
C TYR A 141 -12.65 1.06 2.21
N VAL A 142 -12.94 0.56 1.00
CA VAL A 142 -12.49 1.21 -0.24
C VAL A 142 -13.05 2.62 -0.42
N ASP A 143 -14.28 2.88 0.01
CA ASP A 143 -14.86 4.23 -0.13
C ASP A 143 -14.13 5.25 0.77
N ASP A 144 -13.76 4.86 1.99
CA ASP A 144 -12.96 5.71 2.90
C ASP A 144 -11.55 5.91 2.34
N CYS A 145 -10.98 4.88 1.71
CA CYS A 145 -9.69 4.98 1.01
C CYS A 145 -9.76 6.00 -0.14
N ILE A 146 -10.83 5.97 -0.94
CA ILE A 146 -11.05 6.92 -2.04
C ILE A 146 -11.19 8.34 -1.49
N GLU A 147 -11.99 8.52 -0.46
CA GLU A 147 -12.15 9.83 0.18
C GLU A 147 -10.82 10.37 0.72
N GLY A 148 -10.05 9.56 1.45
CA GLY A 148 -8.72 9.93 1.93
C GLY A 148 -7.75 10.28 0.79
N THR A 149 -7.79 9.52 -0.30
CA THR A 149 -6.99 9.75 -1.51
C THR A 149 -7.31 11.10 -2.15
N LEU A 150 -8.60 11.42 -2.32
CA LEU A 150 -9.05 12.67 -2.91
C LEU A 150 -8.69 13.86 -2.03
N ARG A 151 -8.90 13.78 -0.72
CA ARG A 151 -8.50 14.83 0.24
C ARG A 151 -6.99 15.08 0.20
N LEU A 152 -6.17 14.02 0.18
CA LEU A 152 -4.73 14.17 0.05
C LEU A 152 -4.36 14.80 -1.29
N PHE A 153 -4.97 14.35 -2.39
CA PHE A 153 -4.69 14.90 -3.72
C PHE A 153 -5.01 16.41 -3.79
N GLU A 154 -6.12 16.84 -3.20
CA GLU A 154 -6.56 18.25 -3.18
C GLU A 154 -5.75 19.12 -2.21
N SER A 155 -5.14 18.53 -1.18
CA SER A 155 -4.38 19.26 -0.16
C SER A 155 -3.06 19.83 -0.71
N ASP A 156 -2.42 20.66 0.11
CA ASP A 156 -1.06 21.18 -0.13
C ASP A 156 0.02 20.38 0.64
N TYR A 157 -0.38 19.30 1.31
CA TYR A 157 0.54 18.48 2.10
C TYR A 157 1.49 17.69 1.20
N SER A 158 2.80 17.82 1.40
CA SER A 158 3.85 17.32 0.49
C SER A 158 4.63 16.11 0.99
N GLU A 159 4.49 15.76 2.27
CA GLU A 159 5.13 14.54 2.80
C GLU A 159 4.24 13.32 2.58
N PRO A 160 4.81 12.09 2.60
CA PRO A 160 4.04 10.86 2.53
C PRO A 160 2.98 10.77 3.64
N VAL A 161 1.81 10.22 3.33
CA VAL A 161 0.69 10.06 4.27
C VAL A 161 0.20 8.62 4.26
N ASN A 162 -0.03 8.07 5.45
CA ASN A 162 -0.72 6.79 5.61
C ASN A 162 -2.20 6.92 5.24
N ILE A 163 -2.67 6.02 4.38
CA ILE A 163 -4.11 5.81 4.14
C ILE A 163 -4.45 4.39 4.59
N GLY A 164 -5.02 4.30 5.77
CA GLY A 164 -5.31 3.07 6.48
C GLY A 164 -6.29 3.32 7.62
N SER A 165 -6.53 2.28 8.43
CA SER A 165 -7.28 2.36 9.69
C SER A 165 -6.37 1.93 10.82
N ASP A 166 -6.58 2.47 12.00
CA ASP A 166 -6.00 2.05 13.29
C ASP A 166 -6.94 1.12 14.08
N GLU A 167 -8.15 0.87 13.58
CA GLU A 167 -9.07 -0.09 14.16
C GLU A 167 -8.63 -1.53 13.86
N GLN A 168 -8.49 -2.34 14.93
CA GLN A 168 -8.10 -3.75 14.89
C GLN A 168 -9.28 -4.68 15.13
#